data_0260605d34f6caec5208ca4ac83439a1
#
_entry.id   0260605d34f6caec5208ca4ac83439a1
#
_cell.length_a   1.000
_cell.length_b   1.000
_cell.length_c   1.000
_cell.angle_alpha   90.00
_cell.angle_beta   90.00
_cell.angle_gamma   90.00
#
_symmetry.space_group_name_H-M   'P 1'
#
loop_
_entity.id
_entity.type
_entity.pdbx_description
1 polymer ?
#
loop_
_entity_poly.entity_id
_entity_poly.type
_entity_poly.pdbx_seq_one_letter_code
_entity_poly.pdbx_strand_id
1 'polypeptide(L)'
;MKRVTIFSVLFVIILSGCDDGPKSGRSFTLPDGDMDRGRAVFVELGCNACHSVGNVKQLTTDLAENSISVKLGGKVTLIKTYGQLVTSIVNPSHRLAGRYSDGPVSTPDGKSLMRDYNDVMIVNQLIDLVAFL
;
A
#
# COMPACT_ATOMS: atom_id res chain seq x y z
N MET A 1 46.27 -6.51 -24.10
CA MET A 1 45.27 -5.44 -24.27
C MET A 1 43.88 -5.95 -24.76
N LYS A 2 43.77 -6.92 -25.67
CA LYS A 2 42.47 -7.45 -26.17
C LYS A 2 41.60 -8.17 -25.13
N ARG A 3 42.18 -8.81 -24.13
CA ARG A 3 41.43 -9.56 -23.10
C ARG A 3 40.74 -8.67 -22.06
N VAL A 4 41.25 -7.50 -21.74
CA VAL A 4 40.65 -6.53 -20.81
C VAL A 4 39.42 -5.88 -21.42
N THR A 5 39.43 -5.63 -22.70
CA THR A 5 38.30 -5.01 -23.41
C THR A 5 37.07 -5.92 -23.46
N ILE A 6 37.26 -7.25 -23.60
CA ILE A 6 36.18 -8.23 -23.62
C ILE A 6 35.52 -8.34 -22.23
N PHE A 7 36.31 -8.30 -21.16
CA PHE A 7 35.77 -8.32 -19.79
C PHE A 7 34.96 -7.06 -19.44
N SER A 8 35.40 -5.88 -19.94
CA SER A 8 34.69 -4.60 -19.72
C SER A 8 33.37 -4.55 -20.46
N VAL A 9 33.27 -5.12 -21.66
CA VAL A 9 32.00 -5.18 -22.42
C VAL A 9 31.04 -6.17 -21.83
N LEU A 10 31.51 -7.31 -21.28
CA LEU A 10 30.66 -8.30 -20.63
C LEU A 10 30.07 -7.76 -19.31
N PHE A 11 30.79 -6.92 -18.58
CA PHE A 11 30.32 -6.33 -17.32
C PHE A 11 29.20 -5.31 -17.50
N VAL A 12 29.19 -4.56 -18.64
CA VAL A 12 28.17 -3.56 -18.95
C VAL A 12 26.82 -4.20 -19.29
N ILE A 13 26.79 -5.41 -19.84
CA ILE A 13 25.55 -6.10 -20.24
C ILE A 13 24.76 -6.63 -19.04
N ILE A 14 25.40 -6.87 -17.91
CA ILE A 14 24.76 -7.46 -16.72
C ILE A 14 23.91 -6.40 -15.93
N LEU A 15 24.10 -5.11 -16.17
CA LEU A 15 23.43 -4.02 -15.47
C LEU A 15 22.08 -3.59 -16.09
N SER A 16 21.65 -4.18 -17.21
CA SER A 16 20.44 -3.80 -17.92
C SER A 16 19.17 -4.56 -17.49
N GLY A 17 19.17 -5.19 -16.32
CA GLY A 17 18.03 -5.88 -15.79
C GLY A 17 16.98 -4.94 -15.20
N CYS A 18 16.40 -4.04 -15.99
CA CYS A 18 15.17 -3.35 -15.66
C CYS A 18 14.01 -4.31 -15.91
N ASP A 19 13.32 -4.72 -14.87
CA ASP A 19 12.08 -5.51 -14.98
C ASP A 19 10.95 -4.62 -15.52
N ASP A 20 10.87 -4.50 -16.82
CA ASP A 20 9.81 -3.82 -17.55
C ASP A 20 8.74 -4.83 -18.08
N GLY A 21 8.56 -5.94 -17.38
CA GLY A 21 7.56 -6.95 -17.72
C GLY A 21 6.12 -6.43 -17.67
N PRO A 22 5.14 -7.18 -18.24
CA PRO A 22 3.73 -6.78 -18.28
C PRO A 22 3.09 -6.50 -16.92
N LYS A 23 3.72 -6.95 -15.84
CA LYS A 23 3.30 -6.72 -14.44
C LYS A 23 4.08 -5.61 -13.74
N SER A 24 4.91 -4.88 -14.48
CA SER A 24 5.64 -3.73 -13.92
C SER A 24 4.66 -2.63 -13.53
N GLY A 25 4.80 -2.09 -12.31
CA GLY A 25 4.00 -0.96 -11.83
C GLY A 25 4.39 0.40 -12.41
N ARG A 26 5.36 0.46 -13.33
CA ARG A 26 5.88 1.73 -13.86
C ARG A 26 4.90 2.51 -14.71
N SER A 27 3.96 1.81 -15.37
CA SER A 27 2.97 2.44 -16.25
C SER A 27 1.59 2.57 -15.60
N PHE A 28 1.43 2.14 -14.35
CA PHE A 28 0.16 2.25 -13.65
C PHE A 28 0.07 3.60 -12.95
N THR A 29 -0.88 4.42 -13.38
CA THR A 29 -1.16 5.73 -12.80
C THR A 29 -2.68 5.91 -12.71
N LEU A 30 -3.18 6.26 -11.55
CA LEU A 30 -4.57 6.71 -11.39
C LEU A 30 -4.68 8.18 -11.82
N PRO A 31 -5.85 8.64 -12.27
CA PRO A 31 -6.14 10.05 -12.44
C PRO A 31 -5.98 10.83 -11.12
N ASP A 32 -5.90 12.15 -11.21
CA ASP A 32 -5.91 13.01 -10.03
C ASP A 32 -7.23 12.86 -9.29
N GLY A 33 -7.15 12.63 -7.98
CA GLY A 33 -8.30 12.47 -7.10
C GLY A 33 -8.55 13.71 -6.24
N ASP A 34 -9.68 13.70 -5.55
CA ASP A 34 -10.08 14.74 -4.62
C ASP A 34 -9.86 14.28 -3.17
N MET A 35 -9.04 15.02 -2.43
CA MET A 35 -8.67 14.68 -1.05
C MET A 35 -9.84 14.73 -0.08
N ASP A 36 -10.79 15.67 -0.27
CA ASP A 36 -11.94 15.82 0.62
C ASP A 36 -12.95 14.69 0.40
N ARG A 37 -13.19 14.31 -0.87
CA ARG A 37 -13.97 13.11 -1.18
C ARG A 37 -13.28 11.85 -0.69
N GLY A 38 -11.96 11.73 -0.87
CA GLY A 38 -11.18 10.61 -0.36
C GLY A 38 -11.28 10.45 1.14
N ARG A 39 -11.27 11.56 1.88
CA ARG A 39 -11.53 11.58 3.31
C ARG A 39 -12.93 11.08 3.67
N ALA A 40 -13.94 11.50 2.92
CA ALA A 40 -15.31 11.03 3.11
C ALA A 40 -15.40 9.52 2.84
N VAL A 41 -14.82 9.04 1.76
CA VAL A 41 -14.72 7.60 1.41
C VAL A 41 -14.03 6.80 2.51
N PHE A 42 -12.93 7.33 3.07
CA PHE A 42 -12.20 6.67 4.17
C PHE A 42 -13.11 6.40 5.40
N VAL A 43 -13.98 7.33 5.71
CA VAL A 43 -14.95 7.20 6.81
C VAL A 43 -16.15 6.33 6.39
N GLU A 44 -16.69 6.55 5.20
CA GLU A 44 -17.85 5.83 4.66
C GLU A 44 -17.60 4.31 4.58
N LEU A 45 -16.44 3.92 4.08
CA LEU A 45 -16.04 2.52 3.99
C LEU A 45 -15.57 1.94 5.33
N GLY A 46 -15.57 2.72 6.40
CA GLY A 46 -15.19 2.27 7.75
C GLY A 46 -13.70 2.01 7.92
N CYS A 47 -12.84 2.57 7.06
CA CYS A 47 -11.38 2.40 7.17
C CYS A 47 -10.86 2.90 8.52
N ASN A 48 -11.51 3.91 9.09
CA ASN A 48 -11.20 4.47 10.41
C ASN A 48 -11.59 3.56 11.59
N ALA A 49 -12.20 2.40 11.37
CA ALA A 49 -12.36 1.39 12.40
C ALA A 49 -11.01 0.81 12.86
N CYS A 50 -10.04 0.71 11.92
CA CYS A 50 -8.71 0.16 12.18
C CYS A 50 -7.58 1.15 11.93
N HIS A 51 -7.84 2.25 11.22
CA HIS A 51 -6.82 3.20 10.81
C HIS A 51 -7.06 4.60 11.35
N SER A 52 -5.97 5.28 11.72
CA SER A 52 -5.96 6.72 11.94
C SER A 52 -5.05 7.38 10.91
N VAL A 53 -5.46 8.54 10.36
CA VAL A 53 -4.68 9.33 9.41
C VAL A 53 -4.88 10.82 9.65
N GLY A 54 -3.80 11.57 9.81
CA GLY A 54 -3.86 13.00 10.09
C GLY A 54 -4.77 13.31 11.29
N ASN A 55 -5.81 14.12 11.06
CA ASN A 55 -6.83 14.49 12.04
C ASN A 55 -8.08 13.59 12.02
N VAL A 56 -8.15 12.59 11.13
CA VAL A 56 -9.19 11.56 11.17
C VAL A 56 -8.81 10.54 12.21
N LYS A 57 -9.50 10.61 13.35
CA LYS A 57 -9.27 9.68 14.45
C LYS A 57 -9.88 8.31 14.12
N GLN A 58 -9.25 7.28 14.67
CA GLN A 58 -9.82 5.95 14.67
C GLN A 58 -11.12 5.94 15.50
N LEU A 59 -12.11 5.19 15.04
CA LEU A 59 -13.30 4.90 15.82
C LEU A 59 -12.90 3.97 16.98
N THR A 60 -12.98 4.46 18.20
CA THR A 60 -12.84 3.62 19.38
C THR A 60 -14.21 3.04 19.70
N THR A 61 -14.36 1.73 19.53
CA THR A 61 -15.49 1.00 20.13
C THR A 61 -15.06 0.53 21.50
N ASP A 62 -15.78 0.94 22.53
CA ASP A 62 -15.52 0.59 23.95
C ASP A 62 -15.62 -0.93 24.23
N LEU A 63 -15.89 -1.73 23.20
CA LEU A 63 -16.17 -3.17 23.31
C LEU A 63 -14.99 -4.08 22.90
N ALA A 64 -13.83 -3.53 22.52
CA ALA A 64 -12.73 -4.37 22.05
C ALA A 64 -11.46 -4.16 22.88
N GLU A 65 -11.21 -5.08 23.81
CA GLU A 65 -9.90 -5.25 24.47
C GLU A 65 -8.74 -5.47 23.48
N ASN A 66 -9.04 -5.72 22.20
CA ASN A 66 -8.09 -5.93 21.11
C ASN A 66 -8.38 -5.01 19.91
N SER A 67 -8.46 -3.69 20.11
CA SER A 67 -8.65 -2.77 19.00
C SER A 67 -7.39 -2.73 18.11
N ILE A 68 -7.53 -3.19 16.87
CA ILE A 68 -6.48 -3.05 15.85
C ILE A 68 -6.28 -1.54 15.59
N SER A 69 -5.06 -1.05 15.76
CA SER A 69 -4.72 0.33 15.48
C SER A 69 -3.51 0.41 14.57
N VAL A 70 -3.75 0.83 13.33
CA VAL A 70 -2.71 1.03 12.32
C VAL A 70 -2.71 2.50 11.89
N LYS A 71 -1.70 3.23 12.33
CA LYS A 71 -1.53 4.63 11.94
C LYS A 71 -1.01 4.73 10.51
N LEU A 72 -1.70 5.50 9.68
CA LEU A 72 -1.29 5.82 8.31
C LEU A 72 -0.65 7.22 8.24
N GLY A 73 0.34 7.35 7.36
CA GLY A 73 1.06 8.62 7.17
C GLY A 73 1.97 9.00 8.35
N GLY A 74 2.38 10.27 8.38
CA GLY A 74 3.29 10.81 9.37
C GLY A 74 4.77 10.52 9.08
N LYS A 75 5.63 10.62 10.11
CA LYS A 75 7.07 10.38 9.99
C LYS A 75 7.34 8.89 9.85
N VAL A 76 7.81 8.46 8.69
CA VAL A 76 8.11 7.04 8.39
C VAL A 76 9.55 6.89 7.93
N THR A 77 10.16 5.75 8.25
CA THR A 77 11.53 5.40 7.82
C THR A 77 11.57 4.85 6.40
N LEU A 78 10.46 4.32 5.91
CA LEU A 78 10.32 3.77 4.57
C LEU A 78 9.13 4.44 3.88
N ILE A 79 9.41 5.16 2.80
CA ILE A 79 8.37 5.74 1.95
C ILE A 79 7.81 4.64 1.06
N LYS A 80 6.52 4.39 1.15
CA LYS A 80 5.82 3.50 0.22
C LYS A 80 5.65 4.21 -1.12
N THR A 81 5.85 3.47 -2.20
CA THR A 81 5.53 3.99 -3.53
C THR A 81 4.03 4.06 -3.73
N TYR A 82 3.60 4.89 -4.67
CA TYR A 82 2.21 5.00 -5.11
C TYR A 82 1.58 3.62 -5.43
N GLY A 83 2.29 2.79 -6.22
CA GLY A 83 1.82 1.43 -6.53
C GLY A 83 1.69 0.53 -5.30
N GLN A 84 2.57 0.68 -4.30
CA GLN A 84 2.46 -0.06 -3.04
C GLN A 84 1.25 0.38 -2.21
N LEU A 85 0.91 1.68 -2.23
CA LEU A 85 -0.29 2.19 -1.55
C LEU A 85 -1.55 1.59 -2.18
N VAL A 86 -1.70 1.72 -3.49
CA VAL A 86 -2.83 1.15 -4.23
C VAL A 86 -2.94 -0.36 -3.98
N THR A 87 -1.83 -1.09 -4.11
CA THR A 87 -1.81 -2.54 -3.85
C THR A 87 -2.22 -2.88 -2.43
N SER A 88 -1.83 -2.08 -1.44
CA SER A 88 -2.21 -2.31 -0.04
C SER A 88 -3.72 -2.15 0.19
N ILE A 89 -4.40 -1.37 -0.63
CA ILE A 89 -5.86 -1.19 -0.57
C ILE A 89 -6.59 -2.35 -1.27
N VAL A 90 -6.20 -2.67 -2.51
CA VAL A 90 -6.91 -3.64 -3.37
C VAL A 90 -6.46 -5.09 -3.14
N ASN A 91 -5.34 -5.32 -2.48
CA ASN A 91 -4.80 -6.64 -2.14
C ASN A 91 -4.07 -6.59 -0.80
N PRO A 92 -4.79 -6.42 0.32
CA PRO A 92 -4.18 -6.18 1.63
C PRO A 92 -3.32 -7.32 2.14
N SER A 93 -3.55 -8.54 1.66
CA SER A 93 -2.74 -9.72 2.01
C SER A 93 -1.49 -9.89 1.15
N HIS A 94 -1.31 -9.05 0.12
CA HIS A 94 -0.11 -9.08 -0.74
C HIS A 94 1.18 -8.97 0.06
N ARG A 95 1.20 -8.10 1.07
CA ARG A 95 2.37 -7.88 1.92
C ARG A 95 1.98 -7.24 3.24
N LEU A 96 2.13 -7.95 4.32
CA LEU A 96 2.03 -7.39 5.66
C LEU A 96 3.26 -6.53 5.96
N ALA A 97 3.05 -5.39 6.63
CA ALA A 97 4.18 -4.60 7.12
C ALA A 97 4.90 -5.40 8.23
N GLY A 98 6.24 -5.46 8.17
CA GLY A 98 7.05 -6.32 9.06
C GLY A 98 6.81 -6.12 10.56
N ARG A 99 6.36 -4.91 10.95
CA ARG A 99 5.92 -4.61 12.32
C ARG A 99 4.71 -5.43 12.76
N TYR A 100 3.90 -5.91 11.83
CA TYR A 100 2.61 -6.53 12.05
C TYR A 100 2.54 -7.96 11.51
N SER A 101 3.65 -8.53 11.01
CA SER A 101 3.67 -9.87 10.41
C SER A 101 3.22 -10.96 11.39
N ASP A 102 3.53 -10.79 12.67
CA ASP A 102 3.22 -11.75 13.74
C ASP A 102 2.25 -11.16 14.78
N GLY A 103 1.50 -10.13 14.39
CA GLY A 103 0.71 -9.34 15.30
C GLY A 103 -0.80 -9.49 15.14
N PRO A 104 -1.57 -8.67 15.84
CA PRO A 104 -3.04 -8.74 15.89
C PRO A 104 -3.72 -8.33 14.58
N VAL A 105 -2.96 -8.00 13.53
CA VAL A 105 -3.48 -7.54 12.22
C VAL A 105 -3.46 -8.63 11.15
N SER A 106 -3.08 -9.86 11.53
CA SER A 106 -3.04 -11.01 10.63
C SER A 106 -3.77 -12.21 11.20
N THR A 107 -4.29 -13.04 10.31
CA THR A 107 -4.82 -14.36 10.65
C THR A 107 -3.69 -15.36 10.93
N PRO A 108 -3.94 -16.50 11.58
CA PRO A 108 -2.93 -17.53 11.80
C PRO A 108 -2.29 -18.08 10.52
N ASP A 109 -2.99 -18.02 9.38
CA ASP A 109 -2.49 -18.40 8.05
C ASP A 109 -1.77 -17.24 7.34
N GLY A 110 -1.46 -16.15 8.05
CA GLY A 110 -0.64 -15.04 7.56
C GLY A 110 -1.34 -14.07 6.61
N LYS A 111 -2.67 -14.07 6.55
CA LYS A 111 -3.44 -13.09 5.78
C LYS A 111 -3.75 -11.85 6.59
N SER A 112 -3.92 -10.73 5.90
CA SER A 112 -4.37 -9.48 6.50
C SER A 112 -5.78 -9.60 7.07
N LEU A 113 -6.04 -9.01 8.24
CA LEU A 113 -7.38 -8.80 8.78
C LEU A 113 -8.09 -7.59 8.14
N MET A 114 -7.39 -6.80 7.31
CA MET A 114 -8.01 -5.73 6.55
C MET A 114 -9.03 -6.33 5.58
N ARG A 115 -10.25 -5.79 5.62
CA ARG A 115 -11.33 -6.20 4.73
C ARG A 115 -10.94 -6.00 3.27
N ASP A 116 -11.36 -6.92 2.40
CA ASP A 116 -11.36 -6.74 0.95
C ASP A 116 -12.53 -5.82 0.56
N TYR A 117 -12.22 -4.78 -0.21
CA TYR A 117 -13.18 -3.79 -0.69
C TYR A 117 -13.44 -3.86 -2.19
N ASN A 118 -12.85 -4.83 -2.91
CA ASN A 118 -12.89 -4.89 -4.38
C ASN A 118 -14.30 -5.02 -4.95
N ASP A 119 -15.23 -5.63 -4.18
CA ASP A 119 -16.62 -5.82 -4.60
C ASP A 119 -17.54 -4.63 -4.23
N VAL A 120 -17.07 -3.70 -3.41
CA VAL A 120 -17.91 -2.61 -2.88
C VAL A 120 -17.38 -1.22 -3.18
N MET A 121 -16.09 -1.07 -3.38
CA MET A 121 -15.43 0.19 -3.68
C MET A 121 -15.36 0.40 -5.20
N ILE A 122 -15.92 1.49 -5.69
CA ILE A 122 -15.80 1.85 -7.11
C ILE A 122 -14.46 2.53 -7.39
N VAL A 123 -14.05 2.52 -8.65
CA VAL A 123 -12.74 3.08 -9.08
C VAL A 123 -12.58 4.55 -8.68
N ASN A 124 -13.62 5.37 -8.79
CA ASN A 124 -13.55 6.77 -8.38
C ASN A 124 -13.28 6.93 -6.87
N GLN A 125 -13.87 6.07 -6.04
CA GLN A 125 -13.59 6.05 -4.60
C GLN A 125 -12.13 5.67 -4.32
N LEU A 126 -11.57 4.70 -5.05
CA LEU A 126 -10.16 4.35 -4.94
C LEU A 126 -9.24 5.53 -5.33
N ILE A 127 -9.56 6.23 -6.43
CA ILE A 127 -8.81 7.40 -6.90
C ILE A 127 -8.77 8.48 -5.81
N ASP A 128 -9.93 8.85 -5.29
CA ASP A 128 -10.08 9.88 -4.26
C ASP A 128 -9.42 9.44 -2.94
N LEU A 129 -9.59 8.17 -2.54
CA LEU A 129 -8.97 7.61 -1.34
C LEU A 129 -7.44 7.66 -1.40
N VAL A 130 -6.86 7.32 -2.56
CA VAL A 130 -5.40 7.37 -2.77
C VAL A 130 -4.88 8.81 -2.76
N ALA A 131 -5.67 9.77 -3.26
CA ALA A 131 -5.33 11.20 -3.18
C ALA A 131 -5.35 11.72 -1.73
N PHE A 132 -6.19 11.15 -0.87
CA PHE A 132 -6.29 11.52 0.54
C PHE A 132 -5.15 10.93 1.39
N LEU A 133 -4.66 9.72 1.09
CA LEU A 133 -3.68 8.96 1.89
C LEU A 133 -2.23 9.29 1.53
#